data_d5beb08ef54eb19826fe2498ab435cb7
#
_entry.id   d5beb08ef54eb19826fe2498ab435cb7
#
_cell.length_a   1.000
_cell.length_b   1.000
_cell.length_c   1.000
_cell.angle_alpha   90.00
_cell.angle_beta   90.00
_cell.angle_gamma   90.00
#
_symmetry.space_group_name_H-M   'P 1'
#
loop_
_entity.id
_entity.type
_entity.pdbx_description
1 polymer ?
#
loop_
_entity_poly.entity_id
_entity_poly.type
_entity_poly.pdbx_seq_one_letter_code
_entity_poly.pdbx_strand_id
1 'polypeptide(L)'
;LVSVEESARNAASGSVSDVVFEEELISMDQAALPTDATFGEGTAQTAGTALRNNFSETAFFYPYLRTDSLGKVSFSFVSPEALTEWRFQGFAHTQEMDYDQISGSARTSKDFMVQPNLPRFLRMGDEAKIPVSLVNLSMEDVSGTLTLRMYDPVTDRLVFFSTQKFSVKEGQSSAASFTYHVNDRYDVLVCKITADAGKFSDGEQHYLPVLTDKQWITETLSLQLNGKEGVTVKTENLFNGQSRTASGKRLTVELTANPDWYAVQALPVVGNPSTDDAVAWATA
;
A
#
# COMPACT_ATOMS: atom_id res chain seq x y z
N LEU A 1 -0.81 -17.16 -16.14
CA LEU A 1 0.01 -16.77 -17.30
C LEU A 1 -0.96 -16.30 -18.37
N VAL A 2 -0.92 -15.03 -18.72
CA VAL A 2 -1.76 -14.49 -19.83
C VAL A 2 -0.83 -14.28 -21.01
N SER A 3 -1.13 -14.88 -22.13
CA SER A 3 -0.44 -14.64 -23.40
C SER A 3 -1.32 -13.79 -24.30
N VAL A 4 -0.75 -12.76 -24.90
CA VAL A 4 -1.41 -11.94 -25.92
C VAL A 4 -0.64 -12.14 -27.22
N GLU A 5 -1.31 -12.71 -28.21
CA GLU A 5 -0.77 -12.81 -29.58
C GLU A 5 -1.52 -11.84 -30.49
N GLU A 6 -0.81 -10.92 -31.07
CA GLU A 6 -1.35 -10.02 -32.09
C GLU A 6 -0.54 -10.13 -33.39
N SER A 7 -1.21 -10.27 -34.52
CA SER A 7 -0.58 -10.20 -35.83
C SER A 7 -0.90 -8.86 -36.51
N ALA A 8 0.09 -7.97 -36.55
CA ALA A 8 -0.01 -6.76 -37.37
C ALA A 8 0.10 -7.13 -38.85
N ARG A 9 -0.96 -6.93 -39.58
CA ARG A 9 -0.94 -7.00 -41.04
C ARG A 9 -0.59 -5.64 -41.65
N ASN A 10 0.30 -5.66 -42.61
CA ASN A 10 0.73 -4.51 -43.40
C ASN A 10 -0.42 -3.57 -43.73
N ALA A 11 -0.25 -2.32 -43.40
CA ALA A 11 -1.17 -1.24 -43.68
C ALA A 11 -1.27 -0.94 -45.16
N ALA A 12 -2.35 -1.38 -45.73
CA ALA A 12 -2.97 -0.72 -46.89
C ALA A 12 -4.48 -0.79 -46.64
N SER A 13 -5.04 0.35 -46.24
CA SER A 13 -6.48 0.69 -46.20
C SER A 13 -7.45 -0.42 -45.77
N GLY A 14 -7.96 -0.37 -44.55
CA GLY A 14 -9.17 -1.10 -44.18
C GLY A 14 -9.21 -1.49 -42.71
N SER A 15 -10.18 -0.94 -41.99
CA SER A 15 -10.82 -1.38 -40.75
C SER A 15 -10.07 -2.38 -39.84
N VAL A 16 -9.81 -1.93 -38.66
CA VAL A 16 -9.38 -2.72 -37.51
C VAL A 16 -10.32 -3.93 -37.36
N SER A 17 -9.76 -5.13 -37.48
CA SER A 17 -10.47 -6.37 -37.20
C SER A 17 -10.17 -6.86 -35.82
N ASP A 18 -11.23 -7.22 -35.15
CA ASP A 18 -11.42 -7.80 -33.84
C ASP A 18 -10.21 -8.47 -33.17
N VAL A 19 -9.81 -7.95 -32.03
CA VAL A 19 -8.90 -8.62 -31.09
C VAL A 19 -9.72 -9.67 -30.35
N VAL A 20 -9.44 -10.93 -30.59
CA VAL A 20 -10.04 -12.06 -29.88
C VAL A 20 -9.18 -12.33 -28.65
N PHE A 21 -9.71 -12.10 -27.47
CA PHE A 21 -9.14 -12.61 -26.23
C PHE A 21 -9.69 -14.02 -26.03
N GLU A 22 -8.85 -15.03 -26.10
CA GLU A 22 -9.21 -16.35 -25.59
C GLU A 22 -9.15 -16.32 -24.06
N GLU A 23 -10.31 -16.40 -23.42
CA GLU A 23 -10.42 -16.66 -21.99
C GLU A 23 -10.04 -18.12 -21.72
N GLU A 24 -8.78 -18.37 -21.48
CA GLU A 24 -8.38 -19.61 -20.80
C GLU A 24 -8.67 -19.42 -19.31
N LEU A 25 -9.72 -20.07 -18.84
CA LEU A 25 -10.05 -20.21 -17.41
C LEU A 25 -8.88 -20.89 -16.70
N ILE A 26 -7.99 -20.09 -16.13
CA ILE A 26 -6.87 -20.60 -15.33
C ILE A 26 -7.44 -21.05 -13.98
N SER A 27 -7.66 -22.35 -13.88
CA SER A 27 -7.72 -23.06 -12.60
C SER A 27 -6.41 -22.79 -11.87
N MET A 28 -6.45 -22.07 -10.75
CA MET A 28 -5.29 -21.88 -9.88
C MET A 28 -4.98 -23.17 -9.14
N ASP A 29 -4.28 -24.10 -9.81
CA ASP A 29 -3.65 -25.23 -9.18
C ASP A 29 -2.13 -24.96 -9.13
N GLN A 30 -1.66 -24.90 -7.92
CA GLN A 30 -0.27 -24.95 -7.42
C GLN A 30 0.87 -24.68 -8.44
N ALA A 31 1.31 -23.45 -8.59
CA ALA A 31 2.63 -23.15 -9.09
C ALA A 31 3.60 -23.02 -7.92
N ALA A 32 4.57 -23.95 -7.86
CA ALA A 32 5.66 -23.95 -6.89
C ALA A 32 6.48 -22.65 -6.96
N LEU A 33 6.65 -22.00 -5.82
CA LEU A 33 7.56 -20.88 -5.62
C LEU A 33 9.03 -21.36 -5.69
N PRO A 34 9.95 -20.58 -6.25
CA PRO A 34 11.37 -20.84 -6.08
C PRO A 34 11.77 -20.58 -4.62
N THR A 35 12.32 -21.62 -4.01
CA THR A 35 12.93 -21.60 -2.69
C THR A 35 14.21 -20.79 -2.73
N ASP A 36 14.24 -19.59 -2.16
CA ASP A 36 15.36 -19.13 -1.32
C ASP A 36 15.00 -17.84 -0.57
N ALA A 37 14.47 -17.97 0.62
CA ALA A 37 14.57 -17.03 1.75
C ALA A 37 14.12 -17.75 3.01
N THR A 38 15.10 -18.34 3.70
CA THR A 38 14.93 -18.88 5.05
C THR A 38 14.64 -17.75 6.03
N PHE A 39 13.36 -17.62 6.43
CA PHE A 39 12.99 -16.97 7.69
C PHE A 39 12.30 -17.99 8.58
N GLY A 40 12.71 -18.01 9.84
CA GLY A 40 12.49 -19.03 10.85
C GLY A 40 11.06 -19.53 11.02
N GLU A 41 10.94 -20.81 11.20
CA GLU A 41 9.74 -21.54 11.62
C GLU A 41 9.28 -21.09 13.00
N GLY A 42 8.11 -20.49 13.04
CA GLY A 42 7.30 -20.25 14.24
C GLY A 42 5.93 -20.87 14.07
N THR A 43 5.79 -22.07 14.56
CA THR A 43 4.65 -22.98 14.64
C THR A 43 3.27 -22.36 14.88
N ALA A 44 2.36 -22.61 13.97
CA ALA A 44 0.99 -23.15 14.12
C ALA A 44 0.28 -23.07 12.77
N GLN A 45 0.43 -24.12 11.95
CA GLN A 45 -0.39 -24.34 10.77
C GLN A 45 -1.81 -24.71 11.20
N THR A 46 -2.70 -23.73 11.25
CA THR A 46 -4.09 -23.92 10.90
C THR A 46 -4.15 -24.01 9.38
N ALA A 47 -4.82 -25.00 8.80
CA ALA A 47 -4.99 -25.20 7.36
C ALA A 47 -5.25 -23.83 6.69
N GLY A 48 -4.26 -23.33 5.93
CA GLY A 48 -4.15 -21.90 5.69
C GLY A 48 -5.01 -21.44 4.53
N THR A 49 -5.92 -20.56 4.80
CA THR A 49 -6.49 -19.67 3.79
C THR A 49 -5.31 -18.93 3.13
N ALA A 50 -5.18 -19.08 1.80
CA ALA A 50 -4.17 -18.32 1.05
C ALA A 50 -4.46 -16.81 1.21
N LEU A 51 -3.48 -16.08 1.73
CA LEU A 51 -3.59 -14.63 1.94
C LEU A 51 -3.07 -13.91 0.71
N ARG A 52 -3.89 -13.04 0.14
CA ARG A 52 -3.50 -12.11 -0.91
C ARG A 52 -2.78 -10.91 -0.27
N ASN A 53 -1.64 -10.53 -0.82
CA ASN A 53 -0.82 -9.44 -0.30
C ASN A 53 -0.21 -8.54 -1.38
N ASN A 54 -0.22 -8.97 -2.64
CA ASN A 54 0.25 -8.16 -3.76
C ASN A 54 -0.91 -7.41 -4.42
N PHE A 55 -1.14 -6.18 -3.99
CA PHE A 55 -2.20 -5.30 -4.52
C PHE A 55 -1.63 -4.18 -5.40
N SER A 56 -0.56 -4.45 -6.15
CA SER A 56 -0.01 -3.48 -7.08
C SER A 56 -1.05 -3.04 -8.09
N GLU A 57 -1.21 -1.74 -8.29
CA GLU A 57 -2.16 -1.15 -9.24
C GLU A 57 -1.70 -1.32 -10.70
N THR A 58 -0.39 -1.56 -10.90
CA THR A 58 0.22 -1.80 -12.21
C THR A 58 0.71 -3.23 -12.27
N ALA A 59 0.13 -4.04 -13.16
CA ALA A 59 0.54 -5.42 -13.35
C ALA A 59 1.88 -5.51 -14.11
N PHE A 60 2.07 -4.65 -15.09
CA PHE A 60 3.32 -4.55 -15.85
C PHE A 60 3.43 -3.19 -16.56
N PHE A 61 4.67 -2.85 -16.93
CA PHE A 61 4.99 -1.71 -17.78
C PHE A 61 6.20 -2.05 -18.64
N TYR A 62 5.97 -2.26 -19.94
CA TYR A 62 6.99 -2.64 -20.92
C TYR A 62 7.11 -1.59 -22.02
N PRO A 63 7.88 -0.50 -21.81
CA PRO A 63 7.95 0.61 -22.76
C PRO A 63 8.85 0.34 -23.99
N TYR A 64 9.62 -0.75 -24.00
CA TYR A 64 10.64 -1.01 -25.03
C TYR A 64 10.44 -2.33 -25.79
N LEU A 65 9.20 -2.78 -25.88
CA LEU A 65 8.90 -3.97 -26.68
C LEU A 65 9.16 -3.70 -28.16
N ARG A 66 9.63 -4.73 -28.86
CA ARG A 66 9.80 -4.69 -30.31
C ARG A 66 9.12 -5.90 -30.91
N THR A 67 8.52 -5.68 -32.08
CA THR A 67 7.93 -6.75 -32.87
C THR A 67 9.02 -7.63 -33.50
N ASP A 68 8.71 -8.90 -33.73
CA ASP A 68 9.49 -9.81 -34.58
C ASP A 68 9.35 -9.47 -36.07
N SER A 69 9.97 -10.29 -36.93
CA SER A 69 9.90 -10.13 -38.37
C SER A 69 8.48 -10.31 -38.97
N LEU A 70 7.55 -10.84 -38.22
CA LEU A 70 6.15 -11.03 -38.60
C LEU A 70 5.24 -9.93 -38.00
N GLY A 71 5.81 -8.93 -37.33
CA GLY A 71 5.06 -7.87 -36.66
C GLY A 71 4.41 -8.29 -35.33
N LYS A 72 4.81 -9.42 -34.74
CA LYS A 72 4.23 -9.92 -33.49
C LYS A 72 5.06 -9.53 -32.29
N VAL A 73 4.37 -9.30 -31.18
CA VAL A 73 4.96 -9.14 -29.84
C VAL A 73 4.31 -10.15 -28.89
N SER A 74 5.13 -10.87 -28.15
CA SER A 74 4.67 -11.76 -27.07
C SER A 74 5.40 -11.41 -25.79
N PHE A 75 4.67 -11.31 -24.70
CA PHE A 75 5.23 -11.10 -23.36
C PHE A 75 4.41 -11.83 -22.31
N SER A 76 5.02 -12.06 -21.17
CA SER A 76 4.36 -12.67 -20.03
C SER A 76 4.56 -11.81 -18.77
N PHE A 77 3.62 -11.86 -17.87
CA PHE A 77 3.71 -11.17 -16.59
C PHE A 77 2.99 -11.97 -15.50
N VAL A 78 3.31 -11.65 -14.24
CA VAL A 78 2.59 -12.20 -13.11
C VAL A 78 1.53 -11.17 -12.70
N SER A 79 0.26 -11.59 -12.74
CA SER A 79 -0.83 -10.72 -12.31
C SER A 79 -0.75 -10.46 -10.81
N PRO A 80 -0.93 -9.23 -10.34
CA PRO A 80 -1.18 -8.97 -8.93
C PRO A 80 -2.44 -9.69 -8.44
N GLU A 81 -2.56 -9.83 -7.13
CA GLU A 81 -3.63 -10.61 -6.48
C GLU A 81 -4.91 -9.78 -6.22
N ALA A 82 -4.96 -8.56 -6.72
CA ALA A 82 -6.15 -7.72 -6.64
C ALA A 82 -7.30 -8.33 -7.47
N LEU A 83 -8.47 -8.43 -6.87
CA LEU A 83 -9.70 -8.90 -7.54
C LEU A 83 -10.44 -7.68 -8.13
N THR A 84 -10.08 -7.34 -9.35
CA THR A 84 -10.49 -6.09 -10.00
C THR A 84 -10.61 -6.26 -11.52
N GLU A 85 -11.02 -5.21 -12.19
CA GLU A 85 -10.94 -5.11 -13.63
C GLU A 85 -9.61 -4.44 -14.02
N TRP A 86 -8.80 -5.18 -14.78
CA TRP A 86 -7.52 -4.72 -15.33
C TRP A 86 -7.76 -4.10 -16.68
N ARG A 87 -7.15 -2.94 -16.92
CA ARG A 87 -7.18 -2.28 -18.21
C ARG A 87 -5.82 -2.39 -18.87
N PHE A 88 -5.78 -3.04 -20.03
CA PHE A 88 -4.61 -3.07 -20.89
C PHE A 88 -4.62 -1.86 -21.82
N GLN A 89 -3.46 -1.25 -22.01
CA GLN A 89 -3.24 -0.21 -23.00
C GLN A 89 -1.90 -0.48 -23.69
N GLY A 90 -1.92 -0.59 -25.01
CA GLY A 90 -0.75 -0.71 -25.85
C GLY A 90 -0.66 0.48 -26.81
N PHE A 91 0.55 0.92 -27.08
CA PHE A 91 0.86 1.93 -28.08
C PHE A 91 1.98 1.38 -28.97
N ALA A 92 1.78 1.39 -30.27
CA ALA A 92 2.75 0.96 -31.26
C ALA A 92 3.04 2.07 -32.22
N HIS A 93 4.28 2.18 -32.70
CA HIS A 93 4.66 3.10 -33.75
C HIS A 93 5.73 2.49 -34.65
N THR A 94 5.76 2.92 -35.90
CA THR A 94 6.79 2.60 -36.88
C THR A 94 7.94 3.61 -36.83
N GLN A 95 9.01 3.37 -37.57
CA GLN A 95 10.10 4.34 -37.75
C GLN A 95 9.64 5.58 -38.53
N GLU A 96 8.63 5.43 -39.34
CA GLU A 96 8.02 6.50 -40.18
C GLU A 96 6.99 7.32 -39.35
N MET A 97 6.83 7.03 -38.06
CA MET A 97 5.91 7.72 -37.16
C MET A 97 4.42 7.39 -37.39
N ASP A 98 4.12 6.35 -38.15
CA ASP A 98 2.78 5.79 -38.12
C ASP A 98 2.55 5.11 -36.78
N TYR A 99 1.40 5.34 -36.16
CA TYR A 99 1.11 4.82 -34.85
C TYR A 99 -0.33 4.28 -34.74
N ASP A 100 -0.50 3.39 -33.81
CA ASP A 100 -1.82 2.89 -33.41
C ASP A 100 -1.86 2.59 -31.90
N GLN A 101 -3.08 2.49 -31.36
CA GLN A 101 -3.34 2.19 -29.97
C GLN A 101 -4.27 1.01 -29.84
N ILE A 102 -3.96 0.13 -28.92
CA ILE A 102 -4.80 -1.01 -28.57
C ILE A 102 -5.19 -0.90 -27.10
N SER A 103 -6.41 -1.27 -26.78
CA SER A 103 -6.89 -1.35 -25.41
C SER A 103 -7.77 -2.57 -25.22
N GLY A 104 -7.72 -3.13 -24.03
CA GLY A 104 -8.56 -4.25 -23.63
C GLY A 104 -8.79 -4.24 -22.13
N SER A 105 -9.70 -5.07 -21.64
CA SER A 105 -9.90 -5.28 -20.23
C SER A 105 -10.00 -6.77 -19.90
N ALA A 106 -9.54 -7.12 -18.71
CA ALA A 106 -9.69 -8.46 -18.15
C ALA A 106 -10.08 -8.33 -16.67
N ARG A 107 -10.95 -9.21 -16.19
CA ARG A 107 -11.41 -9.20 -14.81
C ARG A 107 -10.87 -10.40 -14.05
N THR A 108 -10.30 -10.13 -12.87
CA THR A 108 -9.93 -11.16 -11.91
C THR A 108 -10.97 -11.25 -10.81
N SER A 109 -11.48 -12.45 -10.55
CA SER A 109 -12.49 -12.71 -9.50
C SER A 109 -12.29 -14.10 -8.93
N LYS A 110 -12.86 -14.35 -7.74
CA LYS A 110 -13.02 -15.66 -7.13
C LYS A 110 -14.52 -15.92 -6.93
N ASP A 111 -14.91 -17.17 -6.80
CA ASP A 111 -16.30 -17.53 -6.47
C ASP A 111 -16.74 -16.95 -5.13
N PHE A 112 -15.83 -16.87 -4.18
CA PHE A 112 -16.04 -16.20 -2.90
C PHE A 112 -14.87 -15.27 -2.58
N MET A 113 -15.19 -14.02 -2.21
CA MET A 113 -14.20 -12.95 -2.02
C MET A 113 -14.43 -12.19 -0.71
N VAL A 114 -13.32 -11.84 -0.06
CA VAL A 114 -13.27 -10.90 1.05
C VAL A 114 -12.67 -9.59 0.55
N GLN A 115 -13.36 -8.49 0.74
CA GLN A 115 -12.93 -7.16 0.33
C GLN A 115 -13.01 -6.20 1.52
N PRO A 116 -11.94 -6.05 2.30
CA PRO A 116 -11.88 -5.08 3.36
C PRO A 116 -11.73 -3.66 2.79
N ASN A 117 -12.43 -2.72 3.40
CA ASN A 117 -12.23 -1.30 3.12
C ASN A 117 -11.41 -0.69 4.26
N LEU A 118 -10.10 -0.80 4.12
CA LEU A 118 -9.16 -0.33 5.12
C LEU A 118 -8.89 1.18 4.98
N PRO A 119 -8.72 1.91 6.10
CA PRO A 119 -8.23 3.27 6.06
C PRO A 119 -6.76 3.27 5.61
N ARG A 120 -6.30 4.36 5.01
CA ARG A 120 -4.90 4.50 4.59
C ARG A 120 -3.92 4.52 5.76
N PHE A 121 -4.36 4.96 6.93
CA PHE A 121 -3.62 5.00 8.19
C PHE A 121 -4.59 4.97 9.37
N LEU A 122 -4.08 4.61 10.51
CA LEU A 122 -4.75 4.76 11.81
C LEU A 122 -4.10 5.93 12.56
N ARG A 123 -4.81 6.52 13.51
CA ARG A 123 -4.25 7.55 14.39
C ARG A 123 -4.35 7.10 15.85
N MET A 124 -3.29 7.31 16.60
CA MET A 124 -3.24 6.96 18.04
C MET A 124 -4.40 7.57 18.79
N GLY A 125 -5.04 6.77 19.64
CA GLY A 125 -6.19 7.19 20.45
C GLY A 125 -7.55 7.11 19.77
N ASP A 126 -7.61 6.87 18.46
CA ASP A 126 -8.87 6.78 17.71
C ASP A 126 -9.54 5.41 17.86
N GLU A 127 -10.84 5.39 17.63
CA GLU A 127 -11.61 4.18 17.39
C GLU A 127 -11.80 4.00 15.88
N ALA A 128 -11.16 2.99 15.31
CA ALA A 128 -11.26 2.68 13.89
C ALA A 128 -12.34 1.63 13.63
N LYS A 129 -13.21 1.90 12.66
CA LYS A 129 -14.13 0.90 12.10
C LYS A 129 -13.55 0.37 10.80
N ILE A 130 -13.48 -0.95 10.69
CA ILE A 130 -12.95 -1.66 9.53
C ILE A 130 -14.11 -2.43 8.90
N PRO A 131 -14.77 -1.85 7.88
CA PRO A 131 -15.82 -2.54 7.16
C PRO A 131 -15.21 -3.56 6.21
N VAL A 132 -15.90 -4.70 6.06
CA VAL A 132 -15.50 -5.81 5.19
C VAL A 132 -16.71 -6.22 4.38
N SER A 133 -16.57 -6.25 3.07
CA SER A 133 -17.55 -6.82 2.15
C SER A 133 -17.20 -8.28 1.87
N LEU A 134 -18.21 -9.13 1.93
CA LEU A 134 -18.14 -10.54 1.57
C LEU A 134 -19.00 -10.73 0.32
N VAL A 135 -18.39 -11.17 -0.78
CA VAL A 135 -19.06 -11.33 -2.07
C VAL A 135 -19.08 -12.81 -2.43
N ASN A 136 -20.25 -13.33 -2.69
CA ASN A 136 -20.45 -14.71 -3.11
C ASN A 136 -20.95 -14.73 -4.56
N LEU A 137 -20.11 -15.15 -5.48
CA LEU A 137 -20.41 -15.35 -6.90
C LEU A 137 -20.68 -16.84 -7.23
N SER A 138 -20.57 -17.71 -6.23
CA SER A 138 -20.86 -19.14 -6.40
C SER A 138 -22.37 -19.40 -6.51
N MET A 139 -22.72 -20.62 -6.90
CA MET A 139 -24.10 -21.06 -7.05
C MET A 139 -24.67 -21.74 -5.77
N GLU A 140 -24.08 -21.47 -4.61
CA GLU A 140 -24.50 -22.02 -3.33
C GLU A 140 -24.37 -20.97 -2.21
N ASP A 141 -25.17 -21.11 -1.16
CA ASP A 141 -25.08 -20.26 0.03
C ASP A 141 -23.77 -20.55 0.77
N VAL A 142 -23.02 -19.50 1.09
CA VAL A 142 -21.73 -19.59 1.79
C VAL A 142 -21.88 -19.05 3.21
N SER A 143 -21.54 -19.87 4.20
CA SER A 143 -21.57 -19.49 5.62
C SER A 143 -20.28 -19.93 6.30
N GLY A 144 -19.77 -19.08 7.19
CA GLY A 144 -18.50 -19.36 7.82
C GLY A 144 -18.13 -18.39 8.93
N THR A 145 -16.81 -18.21 9.10
CA THR A 145 -16.24 -17.34 10.11
C THR A 145 -15.32 -16.30 9.45
N LEU A 146 -15.63 -15.04 9.67
CA LEU A 146 -14.78 -13.90 9.31
C LEU A 146 -13.90 -13.55 10.51
N THR A 147 -12.60 -13.42 10.28
CA THR A 147 -11.61 -13.18 11.33
C THR A 147 -10.74 -12.00 10.97
N LEU A 148 -10.58 -11.08 11.90
CA LEU A 148 -9.59 -10.00 11.85
C LEU A 148 -8.49 -10.30 12.87
N ARG A 149 -7.23 -10.28 12.42
CA ARG A 149 -6.04 -10.33 13.27
C ARG A 149 -5.14 -9.16 12.94
N MET A 150 -4.63 -8.50 13.97
CA MET A 150 -3.59 -7.48 13.80
C MET A 150 -2.34 -7.89 14.55
N TYR A 151 -1.20 -7.68 13.93
CA TYR A 151 0.11 -8.05 14.45
C TYR A 151 1.06 -6.86 14.40
N ASP A 152 2.00 -6.84 15.34
CA ASP A 152 3.19 -6.04 15.25
C ASP A 152 4.16 -6.68 14.23
N PRO A 153 4.54 -6.01 13.14
CA PRO A 153 5.40 -6.60 12.11
C PRO A 153 6.83 -6.87 12.58
N VAL A 154 7.29 -6.24 13.67
CA VAL A 154 8.65 -6.40 14.19
C VAL A 154 8.77 -7.63 15.09
N THR A 155 7.76 -7.87 15.93
CA THR A 155 7.80 -8.93 16.95
C THR A 155 6.88 -10.11 16.62
N ASP A 156 6.10 -10.02 15.54
CA ASP A 156 5.03 -10.96 15.16
C ASP A 156 4.00 -11.20 16.30
N ARG A 157 3.92 -10.27 17.23
CA ARG A 157 3.01 -10.35 18.35
C ARG A 157 1.59 -10.02 17.94
N LEU A 158 0.64 -10.88 18.29
CA LEU A 158 -0.78 -10.59 18.12
C LEU A 158 -1.20 -9.42 19.01
N VAL A 159 -1.69 -8.36 18.37
CA VAL A 159 -2.14 -7.10 19.01
C VAL A 159 -3.64 -7.08 19.18
N PHE A 160 -4.37 -7.58 18.18
CA PHE A 160 -5.83 -7.61 18.17
C PHE A 160 -6.36 -8.85 17.47
N PHE A 161 -7.46 -9.38 17.99
CA PHE A 161 -8.16 -10.53 17.44
C PHE A 161 -9.66 -10.35 17.62
N SER A 162 -10.40 -10.56 16.52
CA SER A 162 -11.86 -10.58 16.56
C SER A 162 -12.42 -11.51 15.50
N THR A 163 -13.54 -12.14 15.82
CA THR A 163 -14.23 -13.06 14.89
C THR A 163 -15.71 -12.77 14.85
N GLN A 164 -16.30 -12.99 13.67
CA GLN A 164 -17.75 -12.90 13.45
C GLN A 164 -18.21 -14.03 12.57
N LYS A 165 -19.44 -14.52 12.79
CA LYS A 165 -20.10 -15.44 11.86
C LYS A 165 -20.70 -14.67 10.71
N PHE A 166 -20.65 -15.25 9.51
CA PHE A 166 -21.29 -14.68 8.34
C PHE A 166 -22.12 -15.73 7.58
N SER A 167 -23.05 -15.23 6.81
CA SER A 167 -23.79 -16.02 5.82
C SER A 167 -24.12 -15.14 4.63
N VAL A 168 -23.77 -15.59 3.43
CA VAL A 168 -23.99 -14.87 2.18
C VAL A 168 -24.68 -15.80 1.19
N LYS A 169 -25.82 -15.41 0.68
CA LYS A 169 -26.56 -16.20 -0.30
C LYS A 169 -25.86 -16.23 -1.66
N GLU A 170 -26.19 -17.20 -2.48
CA GLU A 170 -25.70 -17.29 -3.86
C GLU A 170 -25.91 -15.97 -4.62
N GLY A 171 -24.91 -15.54 -5.38
CA GLY A 171 -24.94 -14.32 -6.20
C GLY A 171 -25.10 -13.02 -5.42
N GLN A 172 -24.95 -13.02 -4.07
CA GLN A 172 -25.15 -11.84 -3.23
C GLN A 172 -23.89 -11.41 -2.50
N SER A 173 -23.98 -10.25 -1.87
CA SER A 173 -22.93 -9.73 -0.97
C SER A 173 -23.51 -9.43 0.40
N SER A 174 -22.66 -9.49 1.42
CA SER A 174 -22.95 -9.11 2.80
C SER A 174 -21.84 -8.25 3.34
N ALA A 175 -22.15 -7.39 4.31
CA ALA A 175 -21.18 -6.54 4.97
C ALA A 175 -21.04 -6.91 6.45
N ALA A 176 -19.81 -6.85 6.94
CA ALA A 176 -19.45 -6.97 8.35
C ALA A 176 -18.56 -5.78 8.73
N SER A 177 -18.38 -5.54 10.01
CA SER A 177 -17.51 -4.47 10.49
C SER A 177 -16.84 -4.87 11.79
N PHE A 178 -15.54 -4.55 11.90
CA PHE A 178 -14.78 -4.68 13.13
C PHE A 178 -14.49 -3.31 13.71
N THR A 179 -14.47 -3.22 15.04
CA THR A 179 -14.05 -2.03 15.76
C THR A 179 -12.72 -2.29 16.45
N TYR A 180 -11.77 -1.38 16.28
CA TYR A 180 -10.45 -1.45 16.88
C TYR A 180 -10.09 -0.12 17.55
N HIS A 181 -9.68 -0.16 18.82
CA HIS A 181 -9.15 0.99 19.54
C HIS A 181 -7.64 1.07 19.34
N VAL A 182 -7.20 2.14 18.69
CA VAL A 182 -5.80 2.34 18.29
C VAL A 182 -4.98 2.78 19.51
N ASN A 183 -4.00 1.98 19.90
CA ASN A 183 -3.09 2.34 20.99
C ASN A 183 -1.80 2.99 20.48
N ASP A 184 -1.02 3.57 21.38
CA ASP A 184 0.18 4.36 21.11
C ASP A 184 1.50 3.55 21.06
N ARG A 185 1.40 2.23 20.95
CA ARG A 185 2.59 1.36 21.06
C ARG A 185 3.20 0.95 19.74
N TYR A 186 2.50 1.17 18.64
CA TYR A 186 2.88 0.65 17.32
C TYR A 186 2.84 1.74 16.28
N ASP A 187 3.86 1.78 15.42
CA ASP A 187 3.92 2.71 14.28
C ASP A 187 3.31 2.10 13.01
N VAL A 188 3.29 0.77 12.94
CA VAL A 188 2.70 0.00 11.83
C VAL A 188 2.06 -1.27 12.39
N LEU A 189 0.92 -1.65 11.85
CA LEU A 189 0.24 -2.91 12.15
C LEU A 189 0.05 -3.72 10.87
N VAL A 190 0.30 -5.03 10.95
CA VAL A 190 -0.12 -5.98 9.91
C VAL A 190 -1.57 -6.36 10.17
N CYS A 191 -2.44 -6.09 9.23
CA CYS A 191 -3.85 -6.41 9.28
C CYS A 191 -4.13 -7.61 8.38
N LYS A 192 -4.54 -8.75 8.97
CA LYS A 192 -4.94 -9.97 8.26
C LYS A 192 -6.43 -10.19 8.45
N ILE A 193 -7.16 -10.19 7.36
CA ILE A 193 -8.60 -10.47 7.34
C ILE A 193 -8.84 -11.72 6.55
N THR A 194 -9.46 -12.71 7.15
CA THR A 194 -9.73 -14.03 6.54
C THR A 194 -11.18 -14.41 6.72
N ALA A 195 -11.81 -14.94 5.68
CA ALA A 195 -13.07 -15.64 5.78
C ALA A 195 -12.86 -17.11 5.44
N ASP A 196 -13.36 -17.98 6.31
CA ASP A 196 -13.28 -19.42 6.18
C ASP A 196 -14.69 -20.01 6.26
N ALA A 197 -15.10 -20.65 5.18
CA ALA A 197 -16.34 -21.38 5.04
C ALA A 197 -16.08 -22.85 4.62
N GLY A 198 -14.91 -23.39 4.93
CA GLY A 198 -14.51 -24.75 4.59
C GLY A 198 -14.14 -24.90 3.12
N LYS A 199 -15.12 -25.12 2.25
CA LYS A 199 -14.89 -25.25 0.79
C LYS A 199 -14.40 -23.94 0.16
N PHE A 200 -14.90 -22.82 0.64
CA PHE A 200 -14.53 -21.48 0.19
C PHE A 200 -13.72 -20.77 1.25
N SER A 201 -12.58 -20.23 0.86
CA SER A 201 -11.79 -19.39 1.74
C SER A 201 -11.11 -18.28 0.95
N ASP A 202 -11.02 -17.11 1.58
CA ASP A 202 -10.29 -15.98 1.02
C ASP A 202 -9.76 -15.08 2.14
N GLY A 203 -8.73 -14.29 1.86
CA GLY A 203 -8.20 -13.36 2.83
C GLY A 203 -7.21 -12.37 2.23
N GLU A 204 -7.06 -11.26 2.93
CA GLU A 204 -6.13 -10.21 2.57
C GLU A 204 -5.21 -9.85 3.73
N GLN A 205 -3.98 -9.48 3.40
CA GLN A 205 -3.01 -8.92 4.33
C GLN A 205 -2.58 -7.54 3.88
N HIS A 206 -2.66 -6.57 4.78
CA HIS A 206 -2.27 -5.19 4.55
C HIS A 206 -1.41 -4.66 5.69
N TYR A 207 -0.61 -3.62 5.39
CA TYR A 207 0.12 -2.86 6.39
C TYR A 207 -0.61 -1.53 6.62
N LEU A 208 -0.95 -1.27 7.89
CA LEU A 208 -1.63 -0.04 8.31
C LEU A 208 -0.67 0.81 9.13
N PRO A 209 -0.20 1.95 8.61
CA PRO A 209 0.55 2.93 9.39
C PRO A 209 -0.30 3.47 10.54
N VAL A 210 0.32 3.66 11.71
CA VAL A 210 -0.30 4.27 12.88
C VAL A 210 0.38 5.59 13.13
N LEU A 211 -0.34 6.68 12.88
CA LEU A 211 0.17 8.03 13.05
C LEU A 211 -0.02 8.51 14.49
N THR A 212 0.95 9.24 14.99
CA THR A 212 0.83 9.91 16.29
C THR A 212 -0.26 10.97 16.27
N ASP A 213 -0.92 11.17 17.41
CA ASP A 213 -1.84 12.28 17.68
C ASP A 213 -1.08 13.55 18.12
N LYS A 214 0.25 13.46 18.27
CA LYS A 214 1.12 14.52 18.77
C LYS A 214 2.02 15.05 17.66
N GLN A 215 2.24 16.35 17.69
CA GLN A 215 3.17 17.05 16.81
C GLN A 215 4.31 17.62 17.63
N TRP A 216 5.54 17.45 17.14
CA TRP A 216 6.69 18.15 17.69
C TRP A 216 6.62 19.63 17.32
N ILE A 217 6.74 20.48 18.34
CA ILE A 217 6.86 21.93 18.17
C ILE A 217 8.25 22.30 18.65
N THR A 218 9.04 22.88 17.76
CA THR A 218 10.36 23.41 18.09
C THR A 218 10.28 24.94 18.12
N GLU A 219 10.59 25.51 19.24
CA GLU A 219 10.74 26.96 19.40
C GLU A 219 12.22 27.26 19.62
N THR A 220 12.76 28.21 18.88
CA THR A 220 14.18 28.59 18.96
C THR A 220 14.33 30.02 19.43
N LEU A 221 15.35 30.24 20.24
CA LEU A 221 15.75 31.56 20.68
C LEU A 221 17.26 31.74 20.41
N SER A 222 17.60 32.63 19.49
CA SER A 222 18.98 32.93 19.17
C SER A 222 19.63 33.75 20.29
N LEU A 223 20.77 33.29 20.77
CA LEU A 223 21.58 33.96 21.79
C LEU A 223 22.90 34.43 21.18
N GLN A 224 23.19 35.70 21.33
CA GLN A 224 24.48 36.24 20.89
C GLN A 224 25.32 36.63 22.11
N LEU A 225 26.49 36.01 22.22
CA LEU A 225 27.46 36.29 23.29
C LEU A 225 28.62 37.11 22.75
N ASN A 226 28.80 38.33 23.25
CA ASN A 226 29.83 39.25 22.80
C ASN A 226 31.08 39.21 23.71
N GLY A 227 31.46 38.03 24.18
CA GLY A 227 32.79 37.70 24.68
C GLY A 227 33.07 37.93 26.17
N LYS A 228 32.65 38.96 26.86
CA LYS A 228 33.09 39.22 28.24
C LYS A 228 31.98 39.37 29.29
N GLU A 229 30.76 39.47 28.87
CA GLU A 229 29.64 39.71 29.76
C GLU A 229 28.72 38.50 29.80
N GLY A 230 28.24 38.13 30.99
CA GLY A 230 27.21 37.15 31.14
C GLY A 230 25.87 37.66 30.56
N VAL A 231 25.21 36.90 29.73
CA VAL A 231 23.88 37.22 29.21
C VAL A 231 22.85 36.43 30.00
N THR A 232 21.89 37.12 30.60
CA THR A 232 20.74 36.48 31.23
C THR A 232 19.61 36.44 30.22
N VAL A 233 19.16 35.25 29.89
CA VAL A 233 18.07 35.03 28.95
C VAL A 233 16.82 34.54 29.71
N LYS A 234 15.71 35.22 29.46
CA LYS A 234 14.43 34.79 29.94
C LYS A 234 13.80 33.84 28.94
N THR A 235 13.56 32.60 29.37
CA THR A 235 12.91 31.56 28.54
C THR A 235 11.39 31.56 28.68
N GLU A 236 10.82 32.59 29.31
CA GLU A 236 9.38 32.72 29.53
C GLU A 236 8.56 32.68 28.24
N ASN A 237 9.16 33.10 27.12
CA ASN A 237 8.53 33.05 25.81
C ASN A 237 8.67 31.68 25.12
N LEU A 238 9.60 30.85 25.59
CA LEU A 238 9.72 29.48 25.11
C LEU A 238 8.70 28.60 25.86
N PHE A 239 8.02 27.71 25.14
CA PHE A 239 6.98 26.84 25.68
C PHE A 239 5.74 27.60 26.22
N ASN A 240 5.55 28.83 25.82
CA ASN A 240 4.40 29.65 26.23
C ASN A 240 3.12 29.29 25.46
N GLY A 241 3.20 28.28 24.61
CA GLY A 241 2.03 27.72 23.93
C GLY A 241 0.97 27.29 24.95
N GLN A 242 -0.25 27.80 24.78
CA GLN A 242 -1.37 27.51 25.68
C GLN A 242 -1.96 26.09 25.48
N SER A 243 -1.24 25.19 24.83
CA SER A 243 -1.68 23.82 24.60
C SER A 243 -1.79 23.07 25.92
N ARG A 244 -3.01 22.67 26.28
CA ARG A 244 -3.26 21.84 27.49
C ARG A 244 -2.73 20.42 27.34
N THR A 245 -2.41 20.00 26.12
CA THR A 245 -1.95 18.64 25.79
C THR A 245 -0.45 18.56 25.59
N ALA A 246 0.29 19.68 25.70
CA ALA A 246 1.73 19.70 25.56
C ALA A 246 2.40 18.83 26.66
N SER A 247 3.21 17.86 26.24
CA SER A 247 3.95 16.95 27.10
C SER A 247 5.36 16.74 26.56
N GLY A 248 6.27 16.18 27.38
CA GLY A 248 7.62 15.85 26.92
C GLY A 248 8.49 17.07 26.60
N LYS A 249 8.31 18.19 27.30
CA LYS A 249 9.10 19.40 27.10
C LYS A 249 10.59 19.14 27.31
N ARG A 250 11.41 19.59 26.37
CA ARG A 250 12.86 19.47 26.39
C ARG A 250 13.46 20.83 26.05
N LEU A 251 14.39 21.30 26.87
CA LEU A 251 15.22 22.48 26.58
C LEU A 251 16.61 21.99 26.17
N THR A 252 17.07 22.42 25.01
CA THR A 252 18.43 22.20 24.55
C THR A 252 19.10 23.56 24.42
N VAL A 253 20.30 23.74 25.01
CA VAL A 253 21.12 24.93 24.88
C VAL A 253 22.40 24.54 24.14
N GLU A 254 22.61 25.14 23.00
CA GLU A 254 23.80 24.93 22.19
C GLU A 254 24.64 26.17 22.15
N LEU A 255 25.93 26.02 22.45
CA LEU A 255 26.91 27.08 22.44
C LEU A 255 28.04 26.71 21.49
N THR A 256 28.34 27.56 20.54
CA THR A 256 29.48 27.39 19.63
C THR A 256 30.21 28.70 19.34
N ALA A 257 31.53 28.62 19.24
CA ALA A 257 32.36 29.70 18.76
C ALA A 257 32.66 29.59 17.27
N ASN A 258 32.29 28.47 16.63
CA ASN A 258 32.54 28.22 15.24
C ASN A 258 31.27 28.48 14.40
N PRO A 259 31.29 29.46 13.51
CA PRO A 259 30.14 29.80 12.67
C PRO A 259 29.74 28.68 11.68
N ASP A 260 30.65 27.74 11.36
CA ASP A 260 30.34 26.64 10.45
C ASP A 260 29.26 25.71 11.02
N TRP A 261 29.13 25.64 12.35
CA TRP A 261 28.06 24.87 13.02
C TRP A 261 26.68 25.44 12.74
N TYR A 262 26.52 26.69 12.40
CA TYR A 262 25.22 27.23 12.00
C TYR A 262 24.73 26.63 10.69
N ALA A 263 25.64 26.32 9.78
CA ALA A 263 25.29 25.62 8.55
C ALA A 263 24.80 24.21 8.86
N VAL A 264 25.47 23.49 9.76
CA VAL A 264 25.04 22.12 10.18
C VAL A 264 23.66 22.15 10.86
N GLN A 265 23.41 23.16 11.71
CA GLN A 265 22.11 23.32 12.37
C GLN A 265 20.98 23.68 11.39
N ALA A 266 21.29 24.32 10.29
CA ALA A 266 20.33 24.66 9.24
C ALA A 266 19.96 23.47 8.35
N LEU A 267 20.81 22.42 8.27
CA LEU A 267 20.61 21.27 7.38
C LEU A 267 19.22 20.61 7.50
N PRO A 268 18.64 20.36 8.69
CA PRO A 268 17.32 19.75 8.79
C PRO A 268 16.21 20.63 8.19
N VAL A 269 16.38 21.95 8.20
CA VAL A 269 15.41 22.90 7.63
C VAL A 269 15.60 23.03 6.12
N VAL A 270 16.85 23.14 5.68
CA VAL A 270 17.19 23.23 4.26
C VAL A 270 16.88 21.93 3.53
N GLY A 271 17.20 20.77 4.16
CA GLY A 271 17.01 19.46 3.57
C GLY A 271 15.56 18.96 3.55
N ASN A 272 14.63 19.69 4.17
CA ASN A 272 13.21 19.35 4.16
C ASN A 272 12.36 20.62 3.98
N PRO A 273 12.35 21.20 2.78
CA PRO A 273 11.60 22.42 2.51
C PRO A 273 10.09 22.19 2.70
N SER A 274 9.45 23.14 3.39
CA SER A 274 8.00 23.10 3.69
C SER A 274 7.13 23.69 2.58
N THR A 275 7.72 24.04 1.44
CA THR A 275 7.05 24.71 0.32
C THR A 275 7.02 23.81 -0.91
N ASP A 276 6.04 24.03 -1.79
CA ASP A 276 5.97 23.38 -3.10
C ASP A 276 6.87 24.06 -4.16
N ASP A 277 7.84 24.84 -3.72
CA ASP A 277 8.78 25.53 -4.60
C ASP A 277 9.85 24.57 -5.13
N ALA A 278 9.90 24.43 -6.45
CA ALA A 278 10.86 23.56 -7.14
C ALA A 278 12.31 23.96 -6.88
N VAL A 279 12.60 25.25 -6.69
CA VAL A 279 13.95 25.73 -6.39
C VAL A 279 14.37 25.29 -4.99
N ALA A 280 13.47 25.37 -4.01
CA ALA A 280 13.74 24.93 -2.65
C ALA A 280 14.05 23.42 -2.60
N TRP A 281 13.31 22.60 -3.35
CA TRP A 281 13.57 21.16 -3.48
C TRP A 281 14.85 20.84 -4.26
N ALA A 282 15.20 21.61 -5.26
CA ALA A 282 16.43 21.41 -6.01
C ALA A 282 17.71 21.80 -5.24
N THR A 283 17.57 22.62 -4.20
CA THR A 283 18.69 23.08 -3.35
C THR A 283 18.80 22.28 -2.04
N ALA A 284 17.81 21.48 -1.70
CA ALA A 284 17.82 20.59 -0.54
C ALA A 284 18.62 19.31 -0.80
#